data_e945328f155dff36edeec642dbab70d4
#
_entry.id   e945328f155dff36edeec642dbab70d4
#
_cell.length_a   1.000
_cell.length_b   1.000
_cell.length_c   1.000
_cell.angle_alpha   90.00
_cell.angle_beta   90.00
_cell.angle_gamma   90.00
#
_symmetry.space_group_name_H-M   'P 1'
#
loop_
_entity.id
_entity.type
_entity.pdbx_description
1 polymer ?
#
loop_
_entity_poly.entity_id
_entity_poly.type
_entity_poly.pdbx_seq_one_letter_code
_entity_poly.pdbx_strand_id
1 'polypeptide(L)'
;MYIPLFNKTTYTFLSSLLEVDDLIKIAKDNNLKAIGICDDNMYGSLEFIKKCEVNNIKPIVGVDFKTRLLYAKNYQGYQNLLKLINIQSEKELSKEDFNNYKDNLICIPFGEIETEYETIFYPLNIENSNNQNVIFLPELLYKNKEDA
;
A
#
# COMPACT_ATOMS: atom_id res chain seq x y z
N MET A 1 -12.85 -2.52 -12.94
CA MET A 1 -12.77 -3.45 -11.79
C MET A 1 -12.13 -2.72 -10.60
N TYR A 2 -12.75 -2.83 -9.45
CA TYR A 2 -12.19 -2.27 -8.23
C TYR A 2 -11.12 -3.20 -7.64
N ILE A 3 -9.94 -2.65 -7.34
CA ILE A 3 -8.85 -3.38 -6.69
C ILE A 3 -8.58 -2.74 -5.34
N PRO A 4 -8.78 -3.45 -4.22
CA PRO A 4 -8.47 -2.92 -2.90
C PRO A 4 -6.96 -2.72 -2.75
N LEU A 5 -6.53 -1.49 -2.47
CA LEU A 5 -5.12 -1.13 -2.36
C LEU A 5 -4.68 -0.85 -0.93
N PHE A 6 -5.51 -0.20 -0.14
CA PHE A 6 -5.18 0.24 1.21
C PHE A 6 -5.67 -0.76 2.25
N ASN A 7 -5.05 -1.94 2.27
CA ASN A 7 -5.38 -3.03 3.19
C ASN A 7 -4.26 -3.20 4.20
N LYS A 8 -4.58 -3.02 5.47
CA LYS A 8 -3.67 -3.28 6.58
C LYS A 8 -3.90 -4.67 7.15
N THR A 9 -2.82 -5.32 7.57
CA THR A 9 -2.88 -6.63 8.21
C THR A 9 -2.56 -6.52 9.70
N THR A 10 -2.58 -7.67 10.39
CA THR A 10 -2.18 -7.76 11.81
C THR A 10 -0.72 -7.35 12.05
N TYR A 11 0.09 -7.26 10.99
CA TYR A 11 1.46 -6.72 11.08
C TYR A 11 1.48 -5.21 11.37
N THR A 12 0.39 -4.48 11.09
CA THR A 12 0.23 -3.10 11.57
C THR A 12 -0.42 -3.16 12.95
N PHE A 13 0.38 -2.91 13.98
CA PHE A 13 -0.01 -3.08 15.38
C PHE A 13 -1.23 -2.24 15.75
N LEU A 14 -2.23 -2.87 16.37
CA LEU A 14 -3.49 -2.27 16.85
C LEU A 14 -4.39 -1.63 15.77
N SER A 15 -4.08 -1.79 14.49
CA SER A 15 -4.84 -1.14 13.42
C SER A 15 -5.72 -2.07 12.60
N SER A 16 -5.48 -3.38 12.63
CA SER A 16 -6.23 -4.32 11.78
C SER A 16 -6.38 -5.68 12.43
N LEU A 17 -7.49 -6.36 12.08
CA LEU A 17 -7.75 -7.75 12.43
C LEU A 17 -7.55 -8.71 11.25
N LEU A 18 -7.11 -8.18 10.10
CA LEU A 18 -6.91 -8.98 8.89
C LEU A 18 -5.55 -9.67 8.93
N GLU A 19 -5.54 -10.95 8.62
CA GLU A 19 -4.32 -11.69 8.32
C GLU A 19 -4.07 -11.70 6.81
N VAL A 20 -2.86 -12.05 6.39
CA VAL A 20 -2.54 -12.18 4.96
C VAL A 20 -3.49 -13.17 4.27
N ASP A 21 -3.80 -14.29 4.92
CA ASP A 21 -4.76 -15.27 4.38
C ASP A 21 -6.15 -14.69 4.16
N ASP A 22 -6.58 -13.75 4.98
CA ASP A 22 -7.87 -13.07 4.81
C ASP A 22 -7.89 -12.24 3.53
N LEU A 23 -6.79 -11.57 3.19
CA LEU A 23 -6.68 -10.81 1.94
C LEU A 23 -6.78 -11.73 0.72
N ILE A 24 -6.11 -12.88 0.77
CA ILE A 24 -6.19 -13.88 -0.30
C ILE A 24 -7.61 -14.40 -0.46
N LYS A 25 -8.28 -14.70 0.65
CA LYS A 25 -9.68 -15.14 0.64
C LYS A 25 -10.60 -14.09 0.03
N ILE A 26 -10.46 -12.84 0.43
CA ILE A 26 -11.25 -11.72 -0.13
C ILE A 26 -11.04 -11.63 -1.65
N ALA A 27 -9.81 -11.72 -2.10
CA ALA A 27 -9.50 -11.68 -3.53
C ALA A 27 -10.17 -12.84 -4.29
N LYS A 28 -10.10 -14.05 -3.75
CA LYS A 28 -10.71 -15.24 -4.37
C LYS A 28 -12.23 -15.16 -4.38
N ASP A 29 -12.84 -14.79 -3.27
CA ASP A 29 -14.31 -14.72 -3.14
C ASP A 29 -14.92 -13.65 -4.05
N ASN A 30 -14.16 -12.61 -4.39
CA ASN A 30 -14.59 -11.52 -5.27
C ASN A 30 -14.02 -11.60 -6.68
N ASN A 31 -13.35 -12.69 -7.03
CA ASN A 31 -12.74 -12.90 -8.34
C ASN A 31 -11.76 -11.77 -8.74
N LEU A 32 -11.02 -11.24 -7.77
CA LEU A 32 -10.04 -10.20 -8.02
C LEU A 32 -8.78 -10.81 -8.63
N LYS A 33 -8.24 -10.12 -9.64
CA LYS A 33 -6.97 -10.52 -10.27
C LYS A 33 -5.75 -9.90 -9.59
N ALA A 34 -5.97 -8.91 -8.75
CA ALA A 34 -4.94 -8.21 -8.01
C ALA A 34 -5.49 -7.74 -6.67
N ILE A 35 -4.63 -7.63 -5.68
CA ILE A 35 -4.96 -7.06 -4.37
C ILE A 35 -3.72 -6.43 -3.76
N GLY A 36 -3.91 -5.36 -2.97
CA GLY A 36 -2.82 -4.65 -2.31
C GLY A 36 -2.66 -5.04 -0.84
N ILE A 37 -1.45 -4.88 -0.34
CA ILE A 37 -1.14 -4.81 1.08
C ILE A 37 -0.45 -3.48 1.34
N CYS A 38 -0.79 -2.79 2.42
CA CYS A 38 -0.22 -1.49 2.73
C CYS A 38 -0.17 -1.27 4.26
N ASP A 39 0.68 -2.05 4.90
CA ASP A 39 0.98 -1.87 6.31
C ASP A 39 1.97 -0.71 6.52
N ASP A 40 2.24 -0.34 7.77
CA ASP A 40 3.26 0.63 8.12
C ASP A 40 4.68 0.04 8.14
N ASN A 41 4.82 -1.22 7.76
CA ASN A 41 6.04 -1.99 7.70
C ASN A 41 5.96 -3.01 6.55
N MET A 42 7.00 -3.82 6.37
CA MET A 42 7.04 -4.82 5.29
C MET A 42 7.18 -6.25 5.82
N TYR A 43 6.83 -6.50 7.09
CA TYR A 43 6.98 -7.84 7.69
C TYR A 43 6.13 -8.90 7.00
N GLY A 44 4.92 -8.54 6.54
CA GLY A 44 4.02 -9.46 5.86
C GLY A 44 4.19 -9.53 4.34
N SER A 45 5.06 -8.72 3.74
CA SER A 45 5.11 -8.57 2.29
C SER A 45 5.54 -9.84 1.55
N LEU A 46 6.54 -10.56 2.04
CA LEU A 46 6.99 -11.81 1.39
C LEU A 46 5.95 -12.92 1.47
N GLU A 47 5.33 -13.09 2.63
CA GLU A 47 4.23 -14.04 2.81
C GLU A 47 3.08 -13.72 1.86
N PHE A 48 2.71 -12.44 1.78
CA PHE A 48 1.66 -11.96 0.89
C PHE A 48 1.97 -12.23 -0.58
N ILE A 49 3.18 -11.90 -1.04
CA ILE A 49 3.61 -12.12 -2.42
C ILE A 49 3.52 -13.62 -2.77
N LYS A 50 4.08 -14.47 -1.93
CA LYS A 50 4.07 -15.93 -2.16
C LYS A 50 2.66 -16.49 -2.23
N LYS A 51 1.79 -16.09 -1.32
CA LYS A 51 0.39 -16.55 -1.30
C LYS A 51 -0.41 -16.03 -2.49
N CYS A 52 -0.17 -14.79 -2.93
CA CYS A 52 -0.76 -14.27 -4.16
C CYS A 52 -0.33 -15.08 -5.38
N GLU A 53 0.96 -15.35 -5.52
CA GLU A 53 1.49 -16.10 -6.66
C GLU A 53 0.90 -17.50 -6.75
N VAL A 54 0.81 -18.23 -5.64
CA VAL A 54 0.21 -19.56 -5.59
C VAL A 54 -1.26 -19.56 -6.01
N ASN A 55 -1.97 -18.47 -5.78
CA ASN A 55 -3.39 -18.32 -6.11
C ASN A 55 -3.65 -17.55 -7.41
N ASN A 56 -2.63 -17.27 -8.21
CA ASN A 56 -2.72 -16.51 -9.46
C ASN A 56 -3.34 -15.11 -9.28
N ILE A 57 -3.01 -14.47 -8.16
CA ILE A 57 -3.42 -13.10 -7.85
C ILE A 57 -2.17 -12.21 -7.93
N LYS A 58 -2.28 -11.07 -8.60
CA LYS A 58 -1.17 -10.12 -8.68
C LYS A 58 -1.00 -9.39 -7.34
N PRO A 59 0.15 -9.50 -6.67
CA PRO A 59 0.39 -8.75 -5.45
C PRO A 59 0.76 -7.30 -5.77
N ILE A 60 0.16 -6.38 -5.03
CA ILE A 60 0.50 -4.95 -5.08
C ILE A 60 1.00 -4.59 -3.68
N VAL A 61 2.30 -4.34 -3.56
CA VAL A 61 2.94 -4.10 -2.26
C VAL A 61 3.17 -2.62 -2.05
N GLY A 62 2.67 -2.11 -0.96
CA GLY A 62 2.86 -0.72 -0.54
C GLY A 62 3.19 -0.60 0.93
N VAL A 63 3.51 0.61 1.33
CA VAL A 63 3.79 0.99 2.73
C VAL A 63 3.13 2.31 3.04
N ASP A 64 2.52 2.38 4.22
CA ASP A 64 1.93 3.60 4.77
C ASP A 64 3.00 4.37 5.56
N PHE A 65 3.48 5.48 4.98
CA PHE A 65 4.44 6.38 5.60
C PHE A 65 3.77 7.56 6.34
N LYS A 66 2.46 7.50 6.59
CA LYS A 66 1.63 8.51 7.26
C LYS A 66 1.34 9.75 6.38
N THR A 67 2.34 10.35 5.77
CA THR A 67 2.16 11.48 4.85
C THR A 67 1.80 11.04 3.44
N ARG A 68 2.08 9.79 3.12
CA ARG A 68 1.86 9.20 1.80
C ARG A 68 1.83 7.69 1.86
N LEU A 69 1.12 7.09 0.91
CA LEU A 69 1.25 5.67 0.60
C LEU A 69 2.18 5.52 -0.59
N LEU A 70 3.12 4.58 -0.53
CA LEU A 70 4.00 4.27 -1.64
C LEU A 70 3.84 2.80 -2.02
N TYR A 71 3.57 2.54 -3.30
CA TYR A 71 3.41 1.20 -3.86
C TYR A 71 4.51 0.91 -4.85
N ALA A 72 5.08 -0.30 -4.81
CA ALA A 72 6.11 -0.73 -5.75
C ALA A 72 5.51 -1.07 -7.11
N LYS A 73 6.06 -0.47 -8.20
CA LYS A 73 5.71 -0.84 -9.57
C LYS A 73 6.33 -2.16 -10.00
N ASN A 74 7.51 -2.48 -9.43
CA ASN A 74 8.33 -3.62 -9.80
C ASN A 74 9.28 -3.97 -8.65
N TYR A 75 10.19 -4.92 -8.90
CA TYR A 75 11.17 -5.34 -7.90
C TYR A 75 12.08 -4.21 -7.44
N GLN A 76 12.49 -3.31 -8.34
CA GLN A 76 13.31 -2.15 -7.97
C GLN A 76 12.56 -1.22 -7.02
N GLY A 77 11.28 -0.99 -7.25
CA GLY A 77 10.42 -0.22 -6.33
C GLY A 77 10.30 -0.92 -4.97
N TYR A 78 10.15 -2.23 -4.96
CA TYR A 78 10.12 -3.02 -3.73
C TYR A 78 11.42 -2.83 -2.92
N GLN A 79 12.58 -2.87 -3.57
CA GLN A 79 13.86 -2.61 -2.92
C GLN A 79 13.94 -1.19 -2.36
N ASN A 80 13.42 -0.20 -3.08
CA ASN A 80 13.39 1.18 -2.60
C ASN A 80 12.51 1.33 -1.35
N LEU A 81 11.37 0.62 -1.29
CA LEU A 81 10.54 0.58 -0.08
C LEU A 81 11.31 -0.01 1.10
N LEU A 82 12.05 -1.11 0.88
CA LEU A 82 12.87 -1.72 1.93
C LEU A 82 13.93 -0.75 2.46
N LYS A 83 14.56 0.02 1.58
CA LYS A 83 15.57 1.02 1.99
C LYS A 83 14.96 2.13 2.81
N LEU A 84 13.78 2.63 2.42
CA LEU A 84 13.05 3.63 3.20
C LEU A 84 12.67 3.11 4.59
N ILE A 85 12.17 1.88 4.67
CA ILE A 85 11.83 1.24 5.94
C ILE A 85 13.05 1.08 6.83
N ASN A 86 14.19 0.68 6.27
CA ASN A 86 15.44 0.56 7.03
C ASN A 86 15.90 1.90 7.62
N ILE A 87 15.82 2.97 6.83
CA ILE A 87 16.14 4.32 7.32
C ILE A 87 15.16 4.72 8.43
N GLN A 88 13.87 4.48 8.23
CA GLN A 88 12.82 4.83 9.20
C GLN A 88 13.01 4.11 10.55
N SER A 89 13.60 2.91 10.55
CA SER A 89 13.87 2.19 11.78
C SER A 89 14.93 2.86 12.66
N GLU A 90 15.74 3.74 12.09
CA GLU A 90 16.83 4.43 12.79
C GLU A 90 16.54 5.92 13.04
N LYS A 91 15.82 6.56 12.15
CA LYS A 91 15.50 8.00 12.22
C LYS A 91 14.22 8.31 11.47
N GLU A 92 13.67 9.50 11.68
CA GLU A 92 12.57 10.02 10.87
C GLU A 92 13.02 10.26 9.43
N LEU A 93 12.19 9.87 8.45
CA LEU A 93 12.50 10.06 7.04
C LEU A 93 12.48 11.55 6.66
N SER A 94 13.57 12.00 6.03
CA SER A 94 13.69 13.36 5.52
C SER A 94 13.17 13.45 4.07
N LYS A 95 12.99 14.68 3.59
CA LYS A 95 12.73 14.96 2.19
C LYS A 95 13.77 14.32 1.26
N GLU A 96 15.03 14.41 1.65
CA GLU A 96 16.13 13.84 0.88
C GLU A 96 16.05 12.31 0.80
N ASP A 97 15.69 11.64 1.89
CA ASP A 97 15.50 10.19 1.92
C ASP A 97 14.41 9.77 0.92
N PHE A 98 13.26 10.45 0.92
CA PHE A 98 12.20 10.17 -0.05
C PHE A 98 12.66 10.45 -1.49
N ASN A 99 13.41 11.51 -1.74
CA ASN A 99 13.91 11.83 -3.07
C ASN A 99 14.90 10.79 -3.59
N ASN A 100 15.76 10.26 -2.73
CA ASN A 100 16.79 9.29 -3.11
C ASN A 100 16.20 7.93 -3.52
N TYR A 101 15.01 7.57 -3.01
CA TYR A 101 14.40 6.26 -3.21
C TYR A 101 12.99 6.34 -3.82
N LYS A 102 12.75 7.35 -4.66
CA LYS A 102 11.41 7.60 -5.24
C LYS A 102 11.10 6.83 -6.51
N ASP A 103 12.11 6.29 -7.18
CA ASP A 103 11.94 5.68 -8.49
C ASP A 103 11.19 4.35 -8.40
N ASN A 104 10.40 4.05 -9.45
CA ASN A 104 9.61 2.83 -9.54
C ASN A 104 8.55 2.69 -8.43
N LEU A 105 8.08 3.81 -7.90
CA LEU A 105 7.04 3.87 -6.90
C LEU A 105 5.82 4.65 -7.41
N ILE A 106 4.64 4.20 -6.99
CA ILE A 106 3.39 4.93 -7.17
C ILE A 106 3.09 5.62 -5.84
N CYS A 107 2.83 6.92 -5.86
CA CYS A 107 2.54 7.69 -4.66
C CYS A 107 1.06 8.06 -4.57
N ILE A 108 0.50 7.89 -3.36
CA ILE A 108 -0.81 8.41 -2.99
C ILE A 108 -0.59 9.32 -1.77
N PRO A 109 -0.48 10.65 -1.96
CA PRO A 109 -0.21 11.57 -0.86
C PRO A 109 -1.48 11.89 -0.07
N PHE A 110 -1.32 12.15 1.23
CA PHE A 110 -2.40 12.60 2.12
C PHE A 110 -2.34 14.11 2.42
N GLY A 111 -1.57 14.85 1.65
CA GLY A 111 -1.40 16.30 1.80
C GLY A 111 -0.34 16.79 0.83
N GLU A 112 0.20 17.96 1.08
CA GLU A 112 1.30 18.46 0.28
C GLU A 112 2.58 17.69 0.59
N ILE A 113 3.26 17.29 -0.47
CA ILE A 113 4.57 16.63 -0.39
C ILE A 113 5.54 17.35 -1.32
N GLU A 114 6.82 17.33 -0.95
CA GLU A 114 7.86 18.02 -1.72
C GLU A 114 8.52 17.11 -2.76
N THR A 115 8.33 15.78 -2.64
CA THR A 115 8.92 14.80 -3.56
C THR A 115 8.04 14.68 -4.81
N GLU A 116 8.67 14.75 -5.97
CA GLU A 116 8.00 14.53 -7.26
C GLU A 116 8.09 13.05 -7.65
N TYR A 117 6.95 12.43 -7.90
CA TYR A 117 6.86 11.04 -8.34
C TYR A 117 6.38 10.99 -9.80
N GLU A 118 6.93 10.06 -10.57
CA GLU A 118 6.52 9.82 -11.95
C GLU A 118 5.03 9.44 -12.04
N THR A 119 4.57 8.62 -11.09
CA THR A 119 3.17 8.19 -11.01
C THR A 119 2.59 8.59 -9.66
N ILE A 120 1.58 9.45 -9.69
CA ILE A 120 0.91 9.96 -8.50
C ILE A 120 -0.60 9.90 -8.68
N PHE A 121 -1.31 9.42 -7.64
CA PHE A 121 -2.77 9.42 -7.57
C PHE A 121 -3.20 10.10 -6.28
N TYR A 122 -4.25 10.92 -6.35
CA TYR A 122 -4.77 11.63 -5.18
C TYR A 122 -5.99 10.93 -4.62
N PRO A 123 -6.13 10.81 -3.28
CA PRO A 123 -7.35 10.27 -2.70
C PRO A 123 -8.58 11.06 -3.13
N LEU A 124 -9.66 10.38 -3.43
CA LEU A 124 -10.90 11.02 -3.86
C LEU A 124 -11.49 11.88 -2.73
N ASN A 125 -11.73 13.14 -3.03
CA ASN A 125 -12.47 14.07 -2.17
C ASN A 125 -13.31 15.03 -3.03
N ILE A 126 -14.06 15.93 -2.39
CA ILE A 126 -14.94 16.86 -3.10
C ILE A 126 -14.14 17.82 -4.00
N GLU A 127 -12.97 18.25 -3.54
CA GLU A 127 -12.15 19.25 -4.26
C GLU A 127 -11.50 18.69 -5.52
N ASN A 128 -11.13 17.42 -5.52
CA ASN A 128 -10.41 16.79 -6.63
C ASN A 128 -11.22 15.75 -7.40
N SER A 129 -12.53 15.69 -7.20
CA SER A 129 -13.39 14.68 -7.83
C SER A 129 -13.37 14.67 -9.36
N ASN A 130 -12.99 15.80 -9.98
CA ASN A 130 -12.87 15.95 -11.43
C ASN A 130 -11.44 15.73 -11.96
N ASN A 131 -10.48 15.44 -11.10
CA ASN A 131 -9.10 15.18 -11.50
C ASN A 131 -8.97 13.77 -12.05
N GLN A 132 -8.26 13.60 -13.17
CA GLN A 132 -8.06 12.28 -13.79
C GLN A 132 -7.20 11.33 -12.96
N ASN A 133 -6.36 11.84 -12.07
CA ASN A 133 -5.46 11.06 -11.21
C ASN A 133 -6.03 10.85 -9.81
N VAL A 134 -7.34 10.77 -9.70
CA VAL A 134 -8.02 10.51 -8.42
C VAL A 134 -8.28 9.03 -8.24
N ILE A 135 -8.08 8.53 -7.04
CA ILE A 135 -8.32 7.14 -6.67
C ILE A 135 -9.25 7.05 -5.47
N PHE A 136 -10.20 6.10 -5.51
CA PHE A 136 -11.02 5.74 -4.35
C PHE A 136 -10.23 4.79 -3.47
N LEU A 137 -10.04 5.16 -2.19
CA LEU A 137 -9.10 4.49 -1.31
C LEU A 137 -9.75 4.16 0.05
N PRO A 138 -10.70 3.22 0.11
CA PRO A 138 -11.22 2.76 1.39
C PRO A 138 -10.18 1.91 2.11
N GLU A 139 -10.07 2.07 3.41
CA GLU A 139 -9.23 1.25 4.26
C GLU A 139 -10.01 0.02 4.73
N LEU A 140 -9.45 -1.17 4.56
CA LEU A 140 -10.03 -2.42 5.02
C LEU A 140 -9.27 -2.90 6.26
N LEU A 141 -9.94 -2.90 7.41
CA LEU A 141 -9.35 -3.23 8.71
C LEU A 141 -9.89 -4.53 9.32
N TYR A 142 -11.02 -5.01 8.84
CA TYR A 142 -11.67 -6.21 9.38
C TYR A 142 -12.46 -6.94 8.28
N LYS A 143 -12.61 -8.24 8.43
CA LYS A 143 -13.21 -9.10 7.40
C LYS A 143 -14.73 -9.22 7.50
N ASN A 144 -15.32 -8.94 8.65
CA ASN A 144 -16.78 -9.02 8.89
C ASN A 144 -17.25 -7.80 9.67
N LYS A 145 -18.52 -7.44 9.52
CA LYS A 145 -19.13 -6.35 10.30
C LYS A 145 -19.03 -6.57 11.82
N GLU A 146 -19.06 -7.81 12.24
CA GLU A 146 -19.00 -8.20 13.65
C GLU A 146 -17.63 -7.91 14.28
N ASP A 147 -16.61 -7.82 13.45
CA ASP A 147 -15.24 -7.49 13.88
C ASP A 147 -15.03 -5.97 14.07
N ALA A 148 -15.97 -5.17 13.62
CA ALA A 148 -15.93 -3.70 13.77
C ALA A 148 -16.25 -3.21 15.23
#